data_558368a5d9a1e8e1482ff85ad67198fc
#
_entry.id   558368a5d9a1e8e1482ff85ad67198fc
#
_cell.length_a   1.000
_cell.length_b   1.000
_cell.length_c   1.000
_cell.angle_alpha   90.00
_cell.angle_beta   90.00
_cell.angle_gamma   90.00
#
_symmetry.space_group_name_H-M   'P 1'
#
loop_
_entity.id
_entity.type
_entity.pdbx_description
1 polymer ?
#
loop_
_entity_poly.entity_id
_entity_poly.type
_entity_poly.pdbx_seq_one_letter_code
_entity_poly.pdbx_strand_id
1 'polypeptide(L)'
;MDSKMILYRGSLKSCNYSCSYCPFAKHPSSAREMEKDRMDWMKFCKSLEERAEDLGRFALMVVPYGEALIHPWYWEGLAFLSRLKQAEAVGVQTNFSFSAGQSGKLWREAKGRKEKLRLWATYHPEMVSPARFAKECREAAEEGIALCAGAVGVPENLSLIGELRRCLPDEIYLWINAMDGLKRAYTREEVQAFSAIDPFFIRELSAVPANFKNCRNRLFVEGNGKMQTCNISGRMPGNWYQEDFSFPSAVCRQKACSCYLAYGGRGDWVNTLLFGKYPLFRIPRYFPAVFLDIDGTLLQEGEREIDPLTAASLKVLKKMGTRLFFATSLPVPEAKKRCANVWELFDGGIFAVGAHLLWKEAGQKHGQMPRNKIRQKEALHQEYQEILYPLDEAVLSAVKARYKSLHCRLYAYRNKGKLYKITLCRREGCGWERAEERFLQDVLPETRKGSVRFLREENCMQVIPAGASKENGVKI
;
A
#
# COMPACT_ATOMS: atom_id res chain seq x y z
N MET A 1 -12.48 -10.40 -12.52
CA MET A 1 -11.58 -11.58 -12.61
C MET A 1 -10.35 -11.29 -11.77
N ASP A 2 -10.06 -12.19 -10.86
CA ASP A 2 -8.91 -12.06 -9.96
C ASP A 2 -7.61 -12.26 -10.75
N SER A 3 -6.71 -11.32 -10.64
CA SER A 3 -5.43 -11.36 -11.36
C SER A 3 -4.48 -12.38 -10.75
N LYS A 4 -3.83 -13.14 -11.60
CA LYS A 4 -2.89 -14.19 -11.19
C LYS A 4 -1.48 -13.63 -11.00
N MET A 5 -0.79 -14.09 -9.96
CA MET A 5 0.62 -13.78 -9.69
C MET A 5 1.46 -15.03 -9.86
N ILE A 6 2.31 -15.05 -10.85
CA ILE A 6 3.22 -16.16 -11.15
C ILE A 6 4.62 -15.75 -10.67
N LEU A 7 5.26 -16.62 -9.90
CA LEU A 7 6.63 -16.44 -9.43
C LEU A 7 7.50 -17.55 -10.06
N TYR A 8 8.38 -17.17 -10.96
CA TYR A 8 9.32 -18.10 -11.57
C TYR A 8 10.61 -18.16 -10.75
N ARG A 9 10.89 -19.31 -10.17
CA ARG A 9 12.12 -19.55 -9.41
C ARG A 9 13.28 -19.95 -10.31
N GLY A 10 13.00 -20.68 -11.38
CA GLY A 10 13.99 -21.17 -12.33
C GLY A 10 14.92 -22.22 -11.76
N SER A 11 16.05 -22.38 -12.41
CA SER A 11 17.15 -23.26 -12.00
C SER A 11 18.45 -22.50 -11.70
N LEU A 12 18.47 -21.17 -11.88
CA LEU A 12 19.64 -20.34 -11.66
C LEU A 12 20.06 -20.33 -10.17
N LYS A 13 21.33 -20.70 -9.93
CA LYS A 13 21.94 -20.68 -8.59
C LYS A 13 23.22 -19.85 -8.52
N SER A 14 23.65 -19.29 -9.65
CA SER A 14 24.85 -18.48 -9.78
C SER A 14 24.58 -17.01 -9.51
N CYS A 15 25.50 -16.35 -8.83
CA CYS A 15 25.45 -14.90 -8.58
C CYS A 15 26.86 -14.33 -8.74
N ASN A 16 26.95 -13.10 -9.21
CA ASN A 16 28.21 -12.36 -9.28
C ASN A 16 28.58 -11.67 -7.95
N TYR A 17 27.73 -11.80 -6.91
CA TYR A 17 28.00 -11.35 -5.55
C TYR A 17 28.28 -12.54 -4.63
N SER A 18 29.05 -12.31 -3.56
CA SER A 18 29.46 -13.33 -2.57
C SER A 18 29.07 -12.94 -1.14
N CYS A 19 27.89 -12.32 -0.95
CA CYS A 19 27.44 -11.83 0.35
C CYS A 19 27.48 -12.91 1.42
N SER A 20 28.06 -12.59 2.61
CA SER A 20 28.29 -13.54 3.69
C SER A 20 26.98 -14.12 4.26
N TYR A 21 25.95 -13.30 4.37
CA TYR A 21 24.64 -13.63 4.90
C TYR A 21 23.68 -14.30 3.89
N CYS A 22 24.05 -14.38 2.59
CA CYS A 22 23.19 -14.99 1.60
C CYS A 22 23.18 -16.53 1.74
N PRO A 23 22.01 -17.17 1.91
CA PRO A 23 21.94 -18.62 1.99
C PRO A 23 22.04 -19.32 0.62
N PHE A 24 21.98 -18.54 -0.46
CA PHE A 24 21.96 -19.01 -1.84
C PHE A 24 23.30 -18.72 -2.56
N ALA A 25 23.43 -19.14 -3.78
CA ALA A 25 24.51 -18.77 -4.71
C ALA A 25 25.94 -18.88 -4.11
N LYS A 26 26.20 -19.94 -3.32
CA LYS A 26 27.51 -20.14 -2.67
C LYS A 26 28.57 -20.74 -3.59
N HIS A 27 28.15 -21.26 -4.74
CA HIS A 27 29.04 -21.90 -5.71
C HIS A 27 28.76 -21.34 -7.12
N PRO A 28 29.80 -21.11 -7.93
CA PRO A 28 29.62 -20.77 -9.32
C PRO A 28 28.96 -21.93 -10.06
N SER A 29 28.02 -21.61 -10.97
CA SER A 29 27.41 -22.60 -11.83
C SER A 29 28.35 -22.94 -12.99
N SER A 30 28.38 -24.23 -13.35
CA SER A 30 29.08 -24.71 -14.56
C SER A 30 28.40 -24.23 -15.84
N ALA A 31 29.12 -24.26 -16.97
CA ALA A 31 28.54 -23.89 -18.27
C ALA A 31 27.30 -24.75 -18.61
N ARG A 32 27.30 -26.03 -18.23
CA ARG A 32 26.15 -26.94 -18.42
C ARG A 32 24.93 -26.51 -17.57
N GLU A 33 25.12 -26.08 -16.33
CA GLU A 33 24.05 -25.60 -15.47
C GLU A 33 23.49 -24.26 -15.97
N MET A 34 24.36 -23.38 -16.47
CA MET A 34 23.95 -22.11 -17.07
C MET A 34 23.14 -22.33 -18.36
N GLU A 35 23.58 -23.25 -19.23
CA GLU A 35 22.82 -23.60 -20.46
C GLU A 35 21.47 -24.22 -20.08
N LYS A 36 21.44 -25.09 -19.05
CA LYS A 36 20.19 -25.66 -18.55
C LYS A 36 19.25 -24.56 -18.06
N ASP A 37 19.75 -23.59 -17.31
CA ASP A 37 18.94 -22.46 -16.83
C ASP A 37 18.37 -21.64 -17.98
N ARG A 38 19.18 -21.34 -18.99
CA ARG A 38 18.74 -20.67 -20.21
C ARG A 38 17.62 -21.43 -20.91
N MET A 39 17.75 -22.73 -21.07
CA MET A 39 16.76 -23.60 -21.72
C MET A 39 15.46 -23.67 -20.87
N ASP A 40 15.58 -23.84 -19.57
CA ASP A 40 14.43 -23.86 -18.66
C ASP A 40 13.65 -22.53 -18.71
N TRP A 41 14.36 -21.40 -18.74
CA TRP A 41 13.74 -20.07 -18.85
C TRP A 41 13.03 -19.87 -20.20
N MET A 42 13.67 -20.21 -21.30
CA MET A 42 13.06 -20.11 -22.64
C MET A 42 11.83 -21.02 -22.78
N LYS A 43 11.91 -22.24 -22.25
CA LYS A 43 10.78 -23.18 -22.20
C LYS A 43 9.62 -22.60 -21.39
N PHE A 44 9.92 -21.99 -20.23
CA PHE A 44 8.90 -21.36 -19.40
C PHE A 44 8.25 -20.18 -20.13
N CYS A 45 9.02 -19.30 -20.76
CA CYS A 45 8.49 -18.17 -21.52
C CYS A 45 7.52 -18.61 -22.62
N LYS A 46 7.91 -19.63 -23.40
CA LYS A 46 7.04 -20.19 -24.44
C LYS A 46 5.77 -20.81 -23.88
N SER A 47 5.90 -21.62 -22.83
CA SER A 47 4.75 -22.24 -22.17
C SER A 47 3.79 -21.21 -21.55
N LEU A 48 4.32 -20.09 -21.02
CA LEU A 48 3.49 -19.01 -20.48
C LEU A 48 2.75 -18.26 -21.59
N GLU A 49 3.36 -18.06 -22.75
CA GLU A 49 2.69 -17.51 -23.93
C GLU A 49 1.55 -18.41 -24.40
N GLU A 50 1.79 -19.71 -24.55
CA GLU A 50 0.79 -20.72 -24.98
C GLU A 50 -0.41 -20.75 -24.04
N ARG A 51 -0.22 -20.52 -22.74
CA ARG A 51 -1.25 -20.51 -21.70
C ARG A 51 -1.87 -19.14 -21.41
N ALA A 52 -1.38 -18.09 -22.05
CA ALA A 52 -1.74 -16.72 -21.68
C ALA A 52 -3.25 -16.45 -21.77
N GLU A 53 -3.93 -16.97 -22.79
CA GLU A 53 -5.39 -16.79 -22.96
C GLU A 53 -6.17 -17.47 -21.83
N ASP A 54 -5.85 -18.72 -21.50
CA ASP A 54 -6.50 -19.50 -20.44
C ASP A 54 -6.23 -18.93 -19.04
N LEU A 55 -5.03 -18.38 -18.85
CA LEU A 55 -4.67 -17.72 -17.62
C LEU A 55 -5.42 -16.40 -17.42
N GLY A 56 -5.76 -15.71 -18.51
CA GLY A 56 -6.29 -14.37 -18.45
C GLY A 56 -5.21 -13.38 -17.92
N ARG A 57 -5.61 -12.34 -17.19
CA ARG A 57 -4.66 -11.32 -16.71
C ARG A 57 -3.73 -11.86 -15.61
N PHE A 58 -2.44 -11.61 -15.78
CA PHE A 58 -1.41 -12.03 -14.82
C PHE A 58 -0.28 -11.02 -14.68
N ALA A 59 0.46 -11.16 -13.58
CA ALA A 59 1.79 -10.60 -13.41
C ALA A 59 2.81 -11.73 -13.20
N LEU A 60 4.01 -11.54 -13.70
CA LEU A 60 5.14 -12.44 -13.49
C LEU A 60 6.21 -11.75 -12.65
N MET A 61 6.80 -12.47 -11.70
CA MET A 61 8.01 -12.09 -11.01
C MET A 61 9.03 -13.22 -11.01
N VAL A 62 10.21 -12.96 -11.57
CA VAL A 62 11.35 -13.87 -11.51
C VAL A 62 12.04 -13.70 -10.16
N VAL A 63 12.16 -14.79 -9.41
CA VAL A 63 12.72 -14.81 -8.05
C VAL A 63 13.83 -15.87 -7.94
N PRO A 64 14.98 -15.68 -8.60
CA PRO A 64 16.03 -16.68 -8.70
C PRO A 64 16.77 -16.86 -7.38
N TYR A 65 17.53 -17.94 -7.25
CA TYR A 65 18.50 -18.11 -6.17
C TYR A 65 19.83 -17.40 -6.45
N GLY A 66 20.05 -16.91 -7.68
CA GLY A 66 21.22 -16.16 -8.12
C GLY A 66 20.86 -14.80 -8.70
N GLU A 67 21.74 -14.25 -9.54
CA GLU A 67 21.47 -12.98 -10.23
C GLU A 67 21.10 -13.22 -11.69
N ALA A 68 19.83 -12.97 -12.02
CA ALA A 68 19.30 -13.23 -13.36
C ALA A 68 19.73 -12.17 -14.39
N LEU A 69 19.77 -10.89 -14.00
CA LEU A 69 19.90 -9.79 -14.96
C LEU A 69 21.32 -9.54 -15.48
N ILE A 70 22.33 -10.27 -14.99
CA ILE A 70 23.65 -10.31 -15.65
C ILE A 70 23.64 -11.18 -16.92
N HIS A 71 22.55 -11.91 -17.17
CA HIS A 71 22.40 -12.82 -18.31
C HIS A 71 21.42 -12.25 -19.34
N PRO A 72 21.82 -12.05 -20.61
CA PRO A 72 20.99 -11.44 -21.65
C PRO A 72 19.65 -12.16 -21.89
N TRP A 73 19.61 -13.49 -21.80
CA TRP A 73 18.39 -14.26 -22.04
C TRP A 73 17.24 -13.95 -21.08
N TYR A 74 17.52 -13.48 -19.84
CA TYR A 74 16.47 -13.04 -18.95
C TYR A 74 15.84 -11.72 -19.43
N TRP A 75 16.65 -10.79 -19.92
CA TRP A 75 16.15 -9.56 -20.52
C TRP A 75 15.27 -9.82 -21.74
N GLU A 76 15.75 -10.71 -22.64
CA GLU A 76 15.01 -11.13 -23.84
C GLU A 76 13.66 -11.75 -23.48
N GLY A 77 13.63 -12.70 -22.54
CA GLY A 77 12.42 -13.37 -22.12
C GLY A 77 11.44 -12.44 -21.38
N LEU A 78 11.92 -11.54 -20.48
CA LEU A 78 11.08 -10.54 -19.83
C LEU A 78 10.48 -9.57 -20.86
N ALA A 79 11.29 -9.11 -21.82
CA ALA A 79 10.82 -8.24 -22.90
C ALA A 79 9.77 -8.93 -23.77
N PHE A 80 10.01 -10.21 -24.14
CA PHE A 80 9.04 -11.05 -24.86
C PHE A 80 7.71 -11.13 -24.10
N LEU A 81 7.74 -11.53 -22.82
CA LEU A 81 6.54 -11.67 -22.00
C LEU A 81 5.82 -10.34 -21.74
N SER A 82 6.55 -9.22 -21.69
CA SER A 82 5.93 -7.90 -21.54
C SER A 82 5.01 -7.51 -22.71
N ARG A 83 5.22 -8.10 -23.89
CA ARG A 83 4.39 -7.85 -25.09
C ARG A 83 3.06 -8.59 -25.06
N LEU A 84 2.92 -9.64 -24.25
CA LEU A 84 1.68 -10.38 -24.14
C LEU A 84 0.56 -9.46 -23.61
N LYS A 85 -0.61 -9.55 -24.24
CA LYS A 85 -1.78 -8.72 -23.87
C LYS A 85 -2.22 -8.99 -22.42
N GLN A 86 -2.13 -10.24 -21.99
CA GLN A 86 -2.55 -10.70 -20.67
C GLN A 86 -1.57 -10.36 -19.55
N ALA A 87 -0.28 -10.15 -19.88
CA ALA A 87 0.72 -9.72 -18.91
C ALA A 87 0.50 -8.26 -18.52
N GLU A 88 0.18 -8.00 -17.25
CA GLU A 88 0.01 -6.64 -16.71
C GLU A 88 1.31 -6.09 -16.12
N ALA A 89 2.18 -6.98 -15.62
CA ALA A 89 3.51 -6.65 -15.16
C ALA A 89 4.45 -7.86 -15.33
N VAL A 90 5.70 -7.57 -15.65
CA VAL A 90 6.80 -8.53 -15.64
C VAL A 90 7.93 -7.96 -14.80
N GLY A 91 8.43 -8.71 -13.83
CA GLY A 91 9.43 -8.20 -12.93
C GLY A 91 10.45 -9.24 -12.51
N VAL A 92 11.48 -8.78 -11.83
CA VAL A 92 12.58 -9.63 -11.37
C VAL A 92 13.18 -9.09 -10.10
N GLN A 93 13.53 -10.01 -9.20
CA GLN A 93 14.39 -9.73 -8.06
C GLN A 93 15.85 -9.74 -8.52
N THR A 94 16.60 -8.69 -8.22
CA THR A 94 17.96 -8.49 -8.71
C THR A 94 18.84 -7.77 -7.66
N ASN A 95 20.14 -8.05 -7.67
CA ASN A 95 21.14 -7.32 -6.90
C ASN A 95 21.52 -5.98 -7.53
N PHE A 96 20.95 -5.67 -8.68
CA PHE A 96 21.12 -4.40 -9.40
C PHE A 96 22.57 -4.09 -9.78
N SER A 97 23.37 -5.11 -10.07
CA SER A 97 24.80 -5.01 -10.37
C SER A 97 25.14 -4.62 -11.81
N PHE A 98 24.11 -4.37 -12.64
CA PHE A 98 24.26 -3.93 -14.02
C PHE A 98 24.09 -2.40 -14.13
N SER A 99 24.61 -1.78 -15.18
CA SER A 99 24.34 -0.36 -15.44
C SER A 99 22.96 -0.16 -16.07
N ALA A 100 22.23 0.86 -15.62
CA ALA A 100 20.91 1.20 -16.17
C ALA A 100 20.95 1.45 -17.69
N GLY A 101 22.02 2.09 -18.19
CA GLY A 101 22.20 2.32 -19.62
C GLY A 101 22.35 1.06 -20.45
N GLN A 102 23.14 0.07 -20.00
CA GLN A 102 23.30 -1.21 -20.69
C GLN A 102 22.01 -2.02 -20.69
N SER A 103 21.33 -2.07 -19.56
CA SER A 103 20.07 -2.78 -19.41
C SER A 103 18.95 -2.16 -20.22
N GLY A 104 18.89 -0.83 -20.26
CA GLY A 104 17.97 -0.10 -21.11
C GLY A 104 18.18 -0.39 -22.59
N LYS A 105 19.44 -0.57 -23.02
CA LYS A 105 19.76 -0.99 -24.39
C LYS A 105 19.22 -2.37 -24.71
N LEU A 106 19.55 -3.39 -23.89
CA LEU A 106 19.05 -4.76 -24.06
C LEU A 106 17.53 -4.82 -24.09
N TRP A 107 16.88 -4.08 -23.21
CA TRP A 107 15.42 -4.00 -23.15
C TRP A 107 14.80 -3.39 -24.43
N ARG A 108 15.40 -2.31 -24.95
CA ARG A 108 14.95 -1.67 -26.20
C ARG A 108 15.19 -2.56 -27.41
N GLU A 109 16.35 -3.19 -27.52
CA GLU A 109 16.68 -4.13 -28.60
C GLU A 109 15.70 -5.31 -28.64
N ALA A 110 15.31 -5.83 -27.46
CA ALA A 110 14.31 -6.88 -27.34
C ALA A 110 12.85 -6.37 -27.45
N LYS A 111 12.62 -5.09 -27.73
CA LYS A 111 11.30 -4.46 -27.88
C LYS A 111 10.38 -4.66 -26.67
N GLY A 112 10.95 -4.58 -25.47
CA GLY A 112 10.19 -4.72 -24.22
C GLY A 112 9.28 -3.52 -23.95
N ARG A 113 8.12 -3.79 -23.33
CA ARG A 113 7.18 -2.76 -22.89
C ARG A 113 7.57 -2.24 -21.51
N LYS A 114 8.14 -1.06 -21.48
CA LYS A 114 8.72 -0.42 -20.29
C LYS A 114 7.70 -0.22 -19.16
N GLU A 115 6.49 0.17 -19.50
CA GLU A 115 5.39 0.40 -18.55
C GLU A 115 4.98 -0.87 -17.78
N LYS A 116 5.38 -2.06 -18.26
CA LYS A 116 5.12 -3.34 -17.60
C LYS A 116 6.30 -3.86 -16.79
N LEU A 117 7.52 -3.31 -16.99
CA LEU A 117 8.72 -3.76 -16.28
C LEU A 117 8.69 -3.30 -14.81
N ARG A 118 9.02 -4.23 -13.90
CA ARG A 118 9.10 -3.99 -12.45
C ARG A 118 10.40 -4.59 -11.91
N LEU A 119 11.24 -3.76 -11.30
CA LEU A 119 12.49 -4.22 -10.71
C LEU A 119 12.39 -4.21 -9.19
N TRP A 120 12.75 -5.32 -8.58
CA TRP A 120 12.93 -5.44 -7.14
C TRP A 120 14.43 -5.48 -6.85
N ALA A 121 15.01 -4.30 -6.65
CA ALA A 121 16.43 -4.09 -6.49
C ALA A 121 16.86 -4.34 -5.03
N THR A 122 17.68 -5.35 -4.79
CA THR A 122 18.19 -5.68 -3.45
C THR A 122 19.57 -5.10 -3.24
N TYR A 123 19.69 -4.25 -2.23
CA TYR A 123 20.95 -3.65 -1.80
C TYR A 123 21.76 -4.65 -0.96
N HIS A 124 23.03 -4.80 -1.29
CA HIS A 124 23.98 -5.67 -0.61
C HIS A 124 25.17 -4.83 -0.09
N PRO A 125 25.15 -4.43 1.20
CA PRO A 125 26.17 -3.52 1.78
C PRO A 125 27.62 -3.98 1.64
N GLU A 126 27.84 -5.30 1.64
CA GLU A 126 29.20 -5.88 1.47
C GLU A 126 29.76 -5.72 0.05
N MET A 127 28.90 -5.45 -0.94
CA MET A 127 29.25 -5.50 -2.36
C MET A 127 29.20 -4.15 -3.07
N VAL A 128 28.43 -3.21 -2.57
CA VAL A 128 28.21 -1.91 -3.21
C VAL A 128 27.95 -0.83 -2.16
N SER A 129 28.44 0.40 -2.39
CA SER A 129 28.16 1.52 -1.50
C SER A 129 26.73 2.04 -1.63
N PRO A 130 26.14 2.62 -0.55
CA PRO A 130 24.78 3.19 -0.60
C PRO A 130 24.61 4.23 -1.71
N ALA A 131 25.59 5.12 -1.87
CA ALA A 131 25.55 6.19 -2.87
C ALA A 131 25.53 5.65 -4.30
N ARG A 132 26.35 4.61 -4.61
CA ARG A 132 26.38 4.00 -5.93
C ARG A 132 25.07 3.28 -6.23
N PHE A 133 24.58 2.46 -5.30
CA PHE A 133 23.32 1.76 -5.49
C PHE A 133 22.14 2.73 -5.67
N ALA A 134 22.08 3.80 -4.86
CA ALA A 134 21.05 4.82 -4.99
C ALA A 134 21.12 5.59 -6.32
N LYS A 135 22.33 5.82 -6.84
CA LYS A 135 22.53 6.43 -8.16
C LYS A 135 21.96 5.57 -9.26
N GLU A 136 22.27 4.26 -9.30
CA GLU A 136 21.74 3.32 -10.29
C GLU A 136 20.20 3.23 -10.21
N CYS A 137 19.63 3.20 -8.99
CA CYS A 137 18.18 3.21 -8.80
C CYS A 137 17.53 4.49 -9.36
N ARG A 138 18.17 5.64 -9.16
CA ARG A 138 17.68 6.93 -9.64
C ARG A 138 17.71 6.99 -11.17
N GLU A 139 18.83 6.62 -11.77
CA GLU A 139 18.98 6.57 -13.23
C GLU A 139 17.93 5.64 -13.88
N ALA A 140 17.67 4.47 -13.28
CA ALA A 140 16.62 3.57 -13.76
C ALA A 140 15.21 4.18 -13.64
N ALA A 141 14.94 4.90 -12.54
CA ALA A 141 13.66 5.58 -12.35
C ALA A 141 13.48 6.77 -13.33
N GLU A 142 14.53 7.54 -13.59
CA GLU A 142 14.56 8.61 -14.59
C GLU A 142 14.34 8.08 -16.01
N GLU A 143 14.86 6.89 -16.31
CA GLU A 143 14.53 6.14 -17.52
C GLU A 143 13.06 5.65 -17.54
N GLY A 144 12.29 5.85 -16.45
CA GLY A 144 10.89 5.47 -16.28
C GLY A 144 10.68 3.98 -15.99
N ILE A 145 11.67 3.29 -15.48
CA ILE A 145 11.55 1.92 -15.00
C ILE A 145 10.99 1.96 -13.59
N ALA A 146 9.86 1.28 -13.37
CA ALA A 146 9.27 1.18 -12.07
C ALA A 146 10.05 0.19 -11.19
N LEU A 147 10.53 0.65 -10.02
CA LEU A 147 11.34 -0.17 -9.13
C LEU A 147 11.05 0.11 -7.65
N CYS A 148 11.40 -0.86 -6.81
CA CYS A 148 11.62 -0.66 -5.38
C CYS A 148 13.04 -1.09 -5.02
N ALA A 149 13.55 -0.55 -3.93
CA ALA A 149 14.77 -1.01 -3.29
C ALA A 149 14.45 -1.89 -2.09
N GLY A 150 15.38 -2.74 -1.71
CA GLY A 150 15.25 -3.56 -0.52
C GLY A 150 16.60 -3.94 0.07
N ALA A 151 16.60 -4.36 1.32
CA ALA A 151 17.79 -4.85 2.00
C ALA A 151 17.43 -5.95 3.01
N VAL A 152 18.41 -6.82 3.31
CA VAL A 152 18.30 -7.70 4.47
C VAL A 152 18.64 -6.91 5.71
N GLY A 153 17.80 -6.97 6.74
CA GLY A 153 17.93 -6.29 8.01
C GLY A 153 19.02 -6.89 8.90
N VAL A 154 20.25 -7.02 8.38
CA VAL A 154 21.42 -7.42 9.16
C VAL A 154 21.72 -6.28 10.15
N PRO A 155 21.70 -6.51 11.49
CA PRO A 155 21.88 -5.45 12.49
C PRO A 155 23.16 -4.63 12.30
N GLU A 156 24.25 -5.29 11.94
CA GLU A 156 25.56 -4.67 11.67
C GLU A 156 25.53 -3.70 10.48
N ASN A 157 24.59 -3.89 9.57
CA ASN A 157 24.43 -3.06 8.38
C ASN A 157 23.43 -1.91 8.54
N LEU A 158 22.83 -1.74 9.73
CA LEU A 158 21.79 -0.73 9.98
C LEU A 158 22.22 0.69 9.58
N SER A 159 23.46 1.07 9.86
CA SER A 159 24.00 2.38 9.49
C SER A 159 24.03 2.60 7.98
N LEU A 160 24.49 1.59 7.22
CA LEU A 160 24.57 1.64 5.76
C LEU A 160 23.18 1.62 5.11
N ILE A 161 22.25 0.86 5.69
CA ILE A 161 20.84 0.85 5.23
C ILE A 161 20.17 2.21 5.50
N GLY A 162 20.45 2.82 6.66
CA GLY A 162 19.99 4.18 6.97
C GLY A 162 20.58 5.23 6.03
N GLU A 163 21.86 5.10 5.66
CA GLU A 163 22.50 5.94 4.64
C GLU A 163 21.86 5.76 3.27
N LEU A 164 21.60 4.50 2.87
CA LEU A 164 20.91 4.23 1.63
C LEU A 164 19.54 4.93 1.59
N ARG A 165 18.74 4.88 2.69
CA ARG A 165 17.44 5.57 2.72
C ARG A 165 17.58 7.08 2.49
N ARG A 166 18.63 7.70 3.00
CA ARG A 166 18.90 9.14 2.78
C ARG A 166 19.35 9.46 1.34
N CYS A 167 20.00 8.50 0.68
CA CYS A 167 20.45 8.66 -0.71
C CYS A 167 19.37 8.39 -1.76
N LEU A 168 18.38 7.55 -1.43
CA LEU A 168 17.27 7.20 -2.33
C LEU A 168 16.22 8.32 -2.36
N PRO A 169 15.62 8.62 -3.52
CA PRO A 169 14.40 9.42 -3.61
C PRO A 169 13.27 8.83 -2.74
N ASP A 170 12.37 9.68 -2.25
CA ASP A 170 11.25 9.23 -1.39
C ASP A 170 10.25 8.35 -2.15
N GLU A 171 10.15 8.51 -3.47
CA GLU A 171 9.29 7.71 -4.36
C GLU A 171 9.77 6.26 -4.49
N ILE A 172 11.05 5.98 -4.24
CA ILE A 172 11.59 4.62 -4.26
C ILE A 172 11.44 4.02 -2.87
N TYR A 173 10.49 3.10 -2.74
CA TYR A 173 10.26 2.39 -1.49
C TYR A 173 11.47 1.52 -1.15
N LEU A 174 11.94 1.61 0.10
CA LEU A 174 13.00 0.74 0.64
C LEU A 174 12.37 -0.22 1.66
N TRP A 175 12.19 -1.48 1.25
CA TRP A 175 11.70 -2.53 2.13
C TRP A 175 12.87 -3.21 2.86
N ILE A 176 12.60 -3.71 4.06
CA ILE A 176 13.58 -4.43 4.89
C ILE A 176 13.06 -5.83 5.15
N ASN A 177 13.84 -6.84 4.76
CA ASN A 177 13.56 -8.24 5.08
C ASN A 177 14.33 -8.66 6.33
N ALA A 178 13.66 -9.25 7.31
CA ALA A 178 14.38 -9.76 8.48
C ALA A 178 15.41 -10.82 8.07
N MET A 179 16.55 -10.82 8.75
CA MET A 179 17.63 -11.75 8.47
C MET A 179 17.24 -13.17 8.90
N ASP A 180 17.18 -14.09 7.95
CA ASP A 180 17.05 -15.50 8.25
C ASP A 180 18.33 -16.03 8.94
N GLY A 181 18.16 -16.79 10.02
CA GLY A 181 19.28 -17.36 10.77
C GLY A 181 19.99 -16.41 11.73
N LEU A 182 19.39 -15.26 12.03
CA LEU A 182 19.86 -14.42 13.13
C LEU A 182 19.80 -15.21 14.44
N LYS A 183 20.95 -15.36 15.14
CA LYS A 183 21.06 -16.20 16.34
C LYS A 183 20.41 -15.60 17.59
N ARG A 184 19.88 -14.40 17.52
CA ARG A 184 19.20 -13.67 18.58
C ARG A 184 17.97 -12.94 18.03
N ALA A 185 17.07 -12.50 18.89
CA ALA A 185 16.03 -11.55 18.52
C ALA A 185 16.63 -10.16 18.20
N TYR A 186 15.96 -9.40 17.37
CA TYR A 186 16.24 -7.96 17.20
C TYR A 186 16.02 -7.23 18.52
N THR A 187 16.88 -6.27 18.86
CA THR A 187 16.65 -5.39 20.01
C THR A 187 15.53 -4.41 19.71
N ARG A 188 15.01 -3.75 20.74
CA ARG A 188 13.95 -2.74 20.58
C ARG A 188 14.41 -1.57 19.68
N GLU A 189 15.65 -1.16 19.84
CA GLU A 189 16.27 -0.07 19.07
C GLU A 189 16.43 -0.46 17.60
N GLU A 190 16.86 -1.69 17.31
CA GLU A 190 16.97 -2.24 15.96
C GLU A 190 15.60 -2.32 15.28
N VAL A 191 14.58 -2.83 15.99
CA VAL A 191 13.21 -2.88 15.49
C VAL A 191 12.69 -1.47 15.18
N GLN A 192 12.92 -0.52 16.08
CA GLN A 192 12.51 0.87 15.90
C GLN A 192 13.21 1.51 14.69
N ALA A 193 14.51 1.29 14.54
CA ALA A 193 15.31 1.87 13.46
C ALA A 193 14.93 1.28 12.10
N PHE A 194 14.78 -0.04 11.97
CA PHE A 194 14.33 -0.67 10.73
C PHE A 194 12.87 -0.30 10.39
N SER A 195 11.99 -0.22 11.39
CA SER A 195 10.59 0.17 11.18
C SER A 195 10.44 1.66 10.80
N ALA A 196 11.41 2.51 11.16
CA ALA A 196 11.45 3.90 10.68
C ALA A 196 11.76 4.00 9.17
N ILE A 197 12.47 3.00 8.62
CA ILE A 197 12.77 2.88 7.19
C ILE A 197 11.62 2.17 6.47
N ASP A 198 11.30 0.95 6.91
CA ASP A 198 10.22 0.12 6.39
C ASP A 198 9.18 -0.15 7.50
N PRO A 199 8.03 0.54 7.48
CA PRO A 199 6.99 0.32 8.48
C PRO A 199 6.46 -1.13 8.52
N PHE A 200 6.64 -1.88 7.44
CA PHE A 200 6.21 -3.28 7.36
C PHE A 200 7.20 -4.26 7.98
N PHE A 201 8.40 -3.79 8.39
CA PHE A 201 9.41 -4.64 9.03
C PHE A 201 8.87 -5.40 10.24
N ILE A 202 7.96 -4.81 11.00
CA ILE A 202 7.33 -5.46 12.15
C ILE A 202 6.61 -6.78 11.79
N ARG A 203 6.14 -6.91 10.55
CA ARG A 203 5.51 -8.16 10.06
C ARG A 203 6.49 -9.31 9.87
N GLU A 204 7.78 -8.99 9.75
CA GLU A 204 8.85 -9.98 9.64
C GLU A 204 9.16 -10.66 10.99
N LEU A 205 8.88 -9.96 12.09
CA LEU A 205 9.24 -10.39 13.43
C LEU A 205 8.21 -11.32 14.08
N SER A 206 7.00 -11.31 13.56
CA SER A 206 5.92 -12.18 14.03
C SER A 206 5.17 -12.75 12.83
N ALA A 207 4.86 -14.04 12.88
CA ALA A 207 4.13 -14.69 11.82
C ALA A 207 2.75 -14.04 11.62
N VAL A 208 2.48 -13.58 10.40
CA VAL A 208 1.19 -12.98 10.03
C VAL A 208 0.16 -14.09 9.86
N PRO A 209 -1.06 -14.00 10.45
CA PRO A 209 -2.10 -14.99 10.25
C PRO A 209 -2.34 -15.28 8.77
N ALA A 210 -2.42 -16.55 8.40
CA ALA A 210 -2.65 -16.94 7.02
C ALA A 210 -4.06 -16.52 6.56
N ASN A 211 -4.14 -15.98 5.35
CA ASN A 211 -5.41 -15.58 4.74
C ASN A 211 -5.51 -16.14 3.33
N PHE A 212 -6.23 -17.25 3.19
CA PHE A 212 -6.36 -17.97 1.92
C PHE A 212 -7.03 -17.15 0.83
N LYS A 213 -7.99 -16.27 1.18
CA LYS A 213 -8.69 -15.44 0.20
C LYS A 213 -7.69 -14.55 -0.56
N ASN A 214 -6.64 -14.10 0.12
CA ASN A 214 -5.63 -13.21 -0.44
C ASN A 214 -4.47 -13.93 -1.13
N CYS A 215 -4.46 -15.28 -1.15
CA CYS A 215 -3.38 -16.08 -1.74
C CYS A 215 -3.82 -16.98 -2.91
N ARG A 216 -5.12 -17.02 -3.24
CA ARG A 216 -5.68 -17.96 -4.22
C ARG A 216 -5.04 -17.91 -5.60
N ASN A 217 -4.61 -16.75 -6.02
CA ASN A 217 -4.17 -16.48 -7.38
C ASN A 217 -2.65 -16.40 -7.50
N ARG A 218 -1.94 -17.15 -6.67
CA ARG A 218 -0.47 -17.18 -6.67
C ARG A 218 0.05 -18.57 -6.98
N LEU A 219 1.11 -18.62 -7.79
CA LEU A 219 1.78 -19.85 -8.16
C LEU A 219 3.28 -19.62 -8.28
N PHE A 220 4.08 -20.46 -7.60
CA PHE A 220 5.50 -20.60 -7.83
C PHE A 220 5.75 -21.72 -8.83
N VAL A 221 6.65 -21.48 -9.78
CA VAL A 221 7.07 -22.44 -10.80
C VAL A 221 8.59 -22.55 -10.79
N GLU A 222 9.11 -23.78 -10.65
CA GLU A 222 10.53 -24.10 -10.80
C GLU A 222 10.86 -24.34 -12.28
N GLY A 223 12.15 -24.31 -12.66
CA GLY A 223 12.59 -24.54 -14.04
C GLY A 223 12.14 -25.88 -14.62
N ASN A 224 12.03 -26.93 -13.80
CA ASN A 224 11.53 -28.25 -14.19
C ASN A 224 9.97 -28.35 -14.20
N GLY A 225 9.27 -27.25 -13.98
CA GLY A 225 7.81 -27.18 -13.96
C GLY A 225 7.14 -27.60 -12.64
N LYS A 226 7.89 -27.95 -11.60
CA LYS A 226 7.32 -28.20 -10.28
C LYS A 226 6.65 -26.94 -9.75
N MET A 227 5.54 -27.12 -9.04
CA MET A 227 4.68 -26.03 -8.59
C MET A 227 4.51 -26.00 -7.08
N GLN A 228 4.33 -24.78 -6.55
CA GLN A 228 3.97 -24.49 -5.17
C GLN A 228 3.03 -23.27 -5.13
N THR A 229 2.15 -23.18 -4.14
CA THR A 229 1.31 -21.98 -3.97
C THR A 229 2.05 -20.80 -3.35
N CYS A 230 3.06 -21.08 -2.54
CA CYS A 230 3.95 -20.08 -1.95
C CYS A 230 5.25 -20.72 -1.48
N ASN A 231 6.19 -19.91 -1.06
CA ASN A 231 7.53 -20.34 -0.63
C ASN A 231 7.54 -21.27 0.61
N ILE A 232 6.50 -21.20 1.44
CA ILE A 232 6.35 -22.02 2.67
C ILE A 232 5.26 -23.10 2.56
N SER A 233 4.53 -23.16 1.45
CA SER A 233 3.58 -24.25 1.21
C SER A 233 4.31 -25.48 0.67
N GLY A 234 3.75 -26.65 0.92
CA GLY A 234 4.23 -27.87 0.28
C GLY A 234 4.10 -27.85 -1.25
N ARG A 235 4.78 -28.76 -1.91
CA ARG A 235 4.65 -28.99 -3.36
C ARG A 235 3.22 -29.34 -3.72
N MET A 236 2.80 -28.86 -4.86
CA MET A 236 1.51 -29.21 -5.45
C MET A 236 1.64 -30.44 -6.34
N PRO A 237 0.58 -31.26 -6.46
CA PRO A 237 0.52 -32.28 -7.49
C PRO A 237 0.51 -31.64 -8.88
N GLY A 238 0.96 -32.39 -9.88
CA GLY A 238 1.03 -31.93 -11.25
C GLY A 238 2.31 -31.16 -11.59
N ASN A 239 2.40 -30.71 -12.81
CA ASN A 239 3.54 -29.98 -13.35
C ASN A 239 3.04 -28.87 -14.29
N TRP A 240 3.71 -27.73 -14.28
CA TRP A 240 3.39 -26.58 -15.14
C TRP A 240 3.35 -26.93 -16.62
N TYR A 241 4.15 -27.87 -17.07
CA TYR A 241 4.27 -28.26 -18.48
C TYR A 241 3.31 -29.37 -18.92
N GLN A 242 2.41 -29.86 -18.04
CA GLN A 242 1.38 -30.85 -18.41
C GLN A 242 0.29 -30.20 -19.27
N GLU A 243 -0.25 -30.96 -20.24
CA GLU A 243 -1.29 -30.47 -21.16
C GLU A 243 -2.60 -30.10 -20.43
N ASP A 244 -2.96 -30.87 -19.41
CA ASP A 244 -4.16 -30.70 -18.60
C ASP A 244 -3.98 -29.70 -17.45
N PHE A 245 -2.94 -28.84 -17.51
CA PHE A 245 -2.67 -27.84 -16.47
C PHE A 245 -3.87 -26.92 -16.28
N SER A 246 -4.36 -26.82 -15.06
CA SER A 246 -5.27 -25.78 -14.61
C SER A 246 -4.63 -24.95 -13.48
N PHE A 247 -4.90 -23.65 -13.46
CA PHE A 247 -4.37 -22.80 -12.36
C PHE A 247 -5.00 -23.27 -11.05
N PRO A 248 -4.19 -23.66 -10.05
CA PRO A 248 -4.72 -24.35 -8.90
C PRO A 248 -5.57 -23.45 -8.01
N SER A 249 -6.72 -23.97 -7.59
CA SER A 249 -7.47 -23.47 -6.45
C SER A 249 -6.84 -24.01 -5.17
N ALA A 250 -5.72 -23.42 -4.76
CA ALA A 250 -4.96 -23.98 -3.65
C ALA A 250 -5.61 -23.66 -2.30
N VAL A 251 -5.74 -24.67 -1.48
CA VAL A 251 -6.06 -24.54 -0.05
C VAL A 251 -4.73 -24.49 0.71
N CYS A 252 -4.37 -23.30 1.20
CA CYS A 252 -3.23 -23.17 2.11
C CYS A 252 -3.56 -23.81 3.46
N ARG A 253 -2.72 -24.72 3.94
CA ARG A 253 -2.86 -25.40 5.24
C ARG A 253 -2.02 -24.73 6.34
N GLN A 254 -1.33 -23.62 6.03
CA GLN A 254 -0.53 -22.90 7.01
C GLN A 254 -1.42 -22.09 7.94
N LYS A 255 -1.08 -22.08 9.23
CA LYS A 255 -1.76 -21.23 10.22
C LYS A 255 -1.30 -19.76 10.13
N ALA A 256 -0.07 -19.53 9.70
CA ALA A 256 0.53 -18.22 9.61
C ALA A 256 1.53 -18.12 8.46
N CYS A 257 1.79 -16.90 8.01
CA CYS A 257 2.77 -16.56 6.99
C CYS A 257 4.04 -16.03 7.66
N SER A 258 5.15 -16.78 7.54
CA SER A 258 6.46 -16.41 8.10
C SER A 258 7.50 -16.04 7.03
N CYS A 259 7.09 -15.92 5.77
CA CYS A 259 7.97 -15.61 4.66
C CYS A 259 7.50 -14.32 3.97
N TYR A 260 8.43 -13.40 3.69
CA TYR A 260 8.14 -12.14 3.01
C TYR A 260 7.38 -12.33 1.70
N LEU A 261 7.82 -13.26 0.83
CA LEU A 261 7.12 -13.57 -0.41
C LEU A 261 5.71 -14.13 -0.19
N ALA A 262 5.45 -14.72 0.97
CA ALA A 262 4.12 -15.23 1.31
C ALA A 262 3.17 -14.10 1.70
N TYR A 263 3.50 -13.29 2.70
CA TYR A 263 2.60 -12.22 3.17
C TYR A 263 2.74 -10.92 2.36
N GLY A 264 3.91 -10.63 1.82
CA GLY A 264 4.18 -9.41 1.06
C GLY A 264 3.31 -9.23 -0.18
N GLY A 265 2.90 -10.34 -0.79
CA GLY A 265 2.02 -10.35 -1.96
C GLY A 265 0.54 -10.51 -1.63
N ARG A 266 0.12 -10.44 -0.36
CA ARG A 266 -1.29 -10.54 0.03
C ARG A 266 -2.07 -9.33 -0.44
N GLY A 267 -3.29 -9.56 -0.93
CA GLY A 267 -4.21 -8.52 -1.36
C GLY A 267 -5.02 -7.91 -0.21
N ASP A 268 -4.46 -7.80 1.00
CA ASP A 268 -5.11 -7.03 2.06
C ASP A 268 -5.14 -5.54 1.72
N TRP A 269 -6.09 -4.81 2.33
CA TRP A 269 -6.40 -3.46 1.89
C TRP A 269 -5.21 -2.49 2.02
N VAL A 270 -4.39 -2.64 3.05
CA VAL A 270 -3.20 -1.79 3.27
C VAL A 270 -2.16 -1.99 2.17
N ASN A 271 -1.84 -3.24 1.85
CA ASN A 271 -0.93 -3.56 0.76
C ASN A 271 -1.48 -3.07 -0.59
N THR A 272 -2.79 -3.27 -0.81
CA THR A 272 -3.45 -2.89 -2.07
C THR A 272 -3.55 -1.38 -2.23
N LEU A 273 -3.82 -0.66 -1.14
CA LEU A 273 -3.82 0.81 -1.15
C LEU A 273 -2.45 1.34 -1.55
N LEU A 274 -1.40 0.88 -0.90
CA LEU A 274 -0.05 1.42 -1.07
C LEU A 274 0.63 0.91 -2.36
N PHE A 275 0.52 -0.38 -2.66
CA PHE A 275 1.27 -1.03 -3.73
C PHE A 275 0.40 -1.51 -4.90
N GLY A 276 -0.91 -1.30 -4.85
CA GLY A 276 -1.84 -1.66 -5.93
C GLY A 276 -2.12 -3.14 -6.04
N LYS A 277 -2.52 -3.55 -7.24
CA LYS A 277 -3.03 -4.89 -7.58
C LYS A 277 -2.03 -6.03 -7.34
N TYR A 278 -0.75 -5.73 -7.48
CA TYR A 278 0.36 -6.68 -7.29
C TYR A 278 1.31 -6.21 -6.19
N PRO A 279 0.87 -6.29 -4.91
CA PRO A 279 1.59 -5.67 -3.80
C PRO A 279 3.00 -6.22 -3.60
N LEU A 280 3.28 -7.42 -4.10
CA LEU A 280 4.59 -8.05 -4.00
C LEU A 280 5.70 -7.23 -4.65
N PHE A 281 5.41 -6.49 -5.70
CA PHE A 281 6.42 -5.63 -6.34
C PHE A 281 6.89 -4.47 -5.45
N ARG A 282 6.16 -4.13 -4.39
CA ARG A 282 6.52 -3.04 -3.46
C ARG A 282 6.80 -1.69 -4.13
N ILE A 283 6.16 -1.46 -5.27
CA ILE A 283 6.23 -0.18 -5.98
C ILE A 283 5.03 0.64 -5.55
N PRO A 284 5.24 1.73 -4.80
CA PRO A 284 4.14 2.53 -4.28
C PRO A 284 3.35 3.20 -5.40
N ARG A 285 2.05 3.34 -5.16
CA ARG A 285 1.18 4.11 -6.04
C ARG A 285 1.21 5.57 -5.61
N TYR A 286 1.38 6.46 -6.56
CA TYR A 286 1.23 7.88 -6.29
C TYR A 286 -0.23 8.30 -6.45
N PHE A 287 -0.71 9.04 -5.46
CA PHE A 287 -2.00 9.75 -5.50
C PHE A 287 -1.75 11.20 -5.11
N PRO A 288 -2.27 12.19 -5.84
CA PRO A 288 -2.16 13.58 -5.44
C PRO A 288 -2.92 13.83 -4.12
N ALA A 289 -4.06 13.17 -3.93
CA ALA A 289 -4.84 13.22 -2.69
C ALA A 289 -5.58 11.90 -2.43
N VAL A 290 -5.77 11.57 -1.16
CA VAL A 290 -6.55 10.41 -0.70
C VAL A 290 -7.54 10.89 0.37
N PHE A 291 -8.81 10.54 0.20
CA PHE A 291 -9.88 10.80 1.17
C PHE A 291 -10.26 9.50 1.87
N LEU A 292 -10.22 9.49 3.20
CA LEU A 292 -10.41 8.29 4.01
C LEU A 292 -11.55 8.49 5.00
N ASP A 293 -12.49 7.55 5.03
CA ASP A 293 -13.48 7.50 6.10
C ASP A 293 -12.85 6.98 7.39
N ILE A 294 -13.46 7.27 8.53
CA ILE A 294 -12.96 6.84 9.84
C ILE A 294 -13.59 5.51 10.21
N ASP A 295 -14.90 5.45 10.32
CA ASP A 295 -15.62 4.26 10.79
C ASP A 295 -15.70 3.19 9.72
N GLY A 296 -15.27 1.97 10.05
CA GLY A 296 -15.22 0.84 9.12
C GLY A 296 -14.10 0.93 8.07
N THR A 297 -13.27 2.00 8.08
CA THR A 297 -12.14 2.17 7.16
C THR A 297 -10.83 2.33 7.93
N LEU A 298 -10.62 3.43 8.62
CA LEU A 298 -9.43 3.66 9.44
C LEU A 298 -9.52 3.00 10.82
N LEU A 299 -10.73 2.93 11.38
CA LEU A 299 -11.04 2.29 12.66
C LEU A 299 -12.10 1.22 12.42
N GLN A 300 -11.80 -0.03 12.75
CA GLN A 300 -12.79 -1.08 12.79
C GLN A 300 -13.65 -0.99 14.05
N GLU A 301 -14.76 -1.72 14.05
CA GLU A 301 -15.65 -1.78 15.22
C GLU A 301 -14.91 -2.27 16.46
N GLY A 302 -15.04 -1.56 17.57
CA GLY A 302 -14.36 -1.85 18.83
C GLY A 302 -12.93 -1.32 18.96
N GLU A 303 -12.31 -0.82 17.89
CA GLU A 303 -10.98 -0.22 17.97
C GLU A 303 -11.02 1.21 18.54
N ARG A 304 -10.02 1.53 19.37
CA ARG A 304 -9.90 2.87 20.01
C ARG A 304 -8.90 3.78 19.34
N GLU A 305 -8.00 3.23 18.55
CA GLU A 305 -6.95 3.94 17.81
C GLU A 305 -6.65 3.23 16.50
N ILE A 306 -6.11 3.96 15.54
CA ILE A 306 -5.73 3.40 14.24
C ILE A 306 -4.53 2.49 14.44
N ASP A 307 -4.62 1.27 13.89
CA ASP A 307 -3.57 0.27 14.05
C ASP A 307 -2.22 0.77 13.52
N PRO A 308 -1.10 0.29 14.13
CA PRO A 308 0.24 0.80 13.80
C PRO A 308 0.63 0.63 12.34
N LEU A 309 0.16 -0.41 11.67
CA LEU A 309 0.50 -0.67 10.27
C LEU A 309 -0.24 0.27 9.32
N THR A 310 -1.53 0.54 9.60
CA THR A 310 -2.30 1.55 8.89
C THR A 310 -1.66 2.93 9.06
N ALA A 311 -1.32 3.31 10.31
CA ALA A 311 -0.63 4.56 10.59
C ALA A 311 0.70 4.68 9.85
N ALA A 312 1.47 3.59 9.78
CA ALA A 312 2.72 3.53 9.05
C ALA A 312 2.53 3.69 7.54
N SER A 313 1.49 3.08 6.98
CA SER A 313 1.17 3.20 5.54
C SER A 313 0.75 4.62 5.17
N LEU A 314 0.00 5.31 6.03
CA LEU A 314 -0.33 6.73 5.86
C LEU A 314 0.93 7.61 5.88
N LYS A 315 1.92 7.30 6.73
CA LYS A 315 3.21 7.99 6.74
C LYS A 315 3.98 7.80 5.42
N VAL A 316 3.95 6.60 4.84
CA VAL A 316 4.57 6.34 3.53
C VAL A 316 3.89 7.18 2.44
N LEU A 317 2.55 7.16 2.35
CA LEU A 317 1.81 8.00 1.40
C LEU A 317 2.16 9.49 1.56
N LYS A 318 2.24 9.96 2.80
CA LYS A 318 2.60 11.36 3.10
C LYS A 318 4.02 11.71 2.64
N LYS A 319 5.00 10.83 2.88
CA LYS A 319 6.40 11.00 2.39
C LYS A 319 6.47 11.06 0.87
N MET A 320 5.60 10.35 0.17
CA MET A 320 5.50 10.38 -1.29
C MET A 320 4.79 11.62 -1.84
N GLY A 321 4.43 12.58 -0.99
CA GLY A 321 3.77 13.82 -1.40
C GLY A 321 2.26 13.72 -1.54
N THR A 322 1.63 12.60 -1.15
CA THR A 322 0.18 12.45 -1.15
C THR A 322 -0.44 13.34 -0.08
N ARG A 323 -1.45 14.12 -0.44
CA ARG A 323 -2.28 14.82 0.54
C ARG A 323 -3.32 13.87 1.13
N LEU A 324 -3.46 13.88 2.46
CA LEU A 324 -4.40 13.02 3.16
C LEU A 324 -5.55 13.84 3.74
N PHE A 325 -6.78 13.41 3.49
CA PHE A 325 -7.98 14.06 3.97
C PHE A 325 -8.93 13.07 4.63
N PHE A 326 -9.53 13.47 5.73
CA PHE A 326 -10.68 12.74 6.27
C PHE A 326 -11.93 12.98 5.42
N ALA A 327 -12.82 11.99 5.35
CA ALA A 327 -14.14 12.10 4.73
C ALA A 327 -15.18 11.40 5.63
N THR A 328 -15.60 12.05 6.71
CA THR A 328 -16.33 11.39 7.79
C THR A 328 -17.65 12.08 8.15
N SER A 329 -18.56 11.30 8.75
CA SER A 329 -19.75 11.82 9.38
C SER A 329 -19.47 12.51 10.73
N LEU A 330 -18.29 12.26 11.32
CA LEU A 330 -17.93 12.82 12.62
C LEU A 330 -17.65 14.31 12.54
N PRO A 331 -18.00 15.07 13.58
CA PRO A 331 -17.53 16.45 13.77
C PRO A 331 -16.03 16.46 14.11
N VAL A 332 -15.35 17.57 13.81
CA VAL A 332 -13.90 17.74 14.01
C VAL A 332 -13.40 17.31 15.39
N PRO A 333 -14.01 17.73 16.52
CA PRO A 333 -13.51 17.34 17.84
C PRO A 333 -13.53 15.82 18.09
N GLU A 334 -14.56 15.13 17.60
CA GLU A 334 -14.69 13.68 17.74
C GLU A 334 -13.71 12.95 16.82
N ALA A 335 -13.59 13.38 15.55
CA ALA A 335 -12.63 12.85 14.62
C ALA A 335 -11.19 12.99 15.15
N LYS A 336 -10.83 14.17 15.69
CA LYS A 336 -9.52 14.42 16.28
C LYS A 336 -9.24 13.51 17.48
N LYS A 337 -10.23 13.30 18.35
CA LYS A 337 -10.10 12.41 19.50
C LYS A 337 -9.87 10.95 19.06
N ARG A 338 -10.61 10.48 18.07
CA ARG A 338 -10.55 9.08 17.61
C ARG A 338 -9.32 8.77 16.76
N CYS A 339 -8.80 9.75 16.03
CA CYS A 339 -7.64 9.60 15.15
C CYS A 339 -6.40 10.33 15.70
N ALA A 340 -6.29 10.50 17.03
CA ALA A 340 -5.23 11.29 17.65
C ALA A 340 -3.81 10.86 17.23
N ASN A 341 -3.58 9.56 17.09
CA ASN A 341 -2.27 8.99 16.74
C ASN A 341 -1.86 9.24 15.27
N VAL A 342 -2.76 9.69 14.40
CA VAL A 342 -2.46 10.01 12.99
C VAL A 342 -2.94 11.39 12.56
N TRP A 343 -3.58 12.15 13.44
CA TRP A 343 -4.21 13.45 13.11
C TRP A 343 -3.27 14.39 12.35
N GLU A 344 -2.03 14.50 12.80
CA GLU A 344 -1.03 15.40 12.21
C GLU A 344 -0.56 15.00 10.80
N LEU A 345 -0.83 13.76 10.37
CA LEU A 345 -0.53 13.31 9.01
C LEU A 345 -1.52 13.89 7.99
N PHE A 346 -2.71 14.29 8.43
CA PHE A 346 -3.78 14.75 7.55
C PHE A 346 -3.68 16.25 7.26
N ASP A 347 -3.94 16.58 6.01
CA ASP A 347 -3.96 17.97 5.53
C ASP A 347 -5.31 18.65 5.79
N GLY A 348 -6.29 17.88 6.28
CA GLY A 348 -7.63 18.38 6.57
C GLY A 348 -8.69 17.32 6.44
N GLY A 349 -9.92 17.73 6.13
CA GLY A 349 -11.01 16.77 5.91
C GLY A 349 -12.35 17.41 5.62
N ILE A 350 -13.25 16.52 5.24
CA ILE A 350 -14.67 16.73 5.05
C ILE A 350 -15.37 16.11 6.27
N PHE A 351 -15.83 16.95 7.18
CA PHE A 351 -16.40 16.53 8.45
C PHE A 351 -17.92 16.76 8.46
N ALA A 352 -18.61 16.09 9.38
CA ALA A 352 -20.05 16.22 9.56
C ALA A 352 -20.84 16.07 8.25
N VAL A 353 -20.47 15.05 7.45
CA VAL A 353 -21.06 14.75 6.13
C VAL A 353 -20.94 15.92 5.14
N GLY A 354 -19.89 16.73 5.24
CA GLY A 354 -19.67 17.88 4.37
C GLY A 354 -20.22 19.22 4.90
N ALA A 355 -20.77 19.24 6.11
CA ALA A 355 -21.21 20.50 6.72
C ALA A 355 -20.03 21.35 7.23
N HIS A 356 -18.87 20.73 7.42
CA HIS A 356 -17.65 21.41 7.87
C HIS A 356 -16.44 20.89 7.08
N LEU A 357 -15.82 21.76 6.32
CA LEU A 357 -14.61 21.50 5.55
C LEU A 357 -13.44 22.24 6.21
N LEU A 358 -12.32 21.56 6.34
CA LEU A 358 -11.12 22.11 6.97
C LEU A 358 -9.89 21.58 6.22
N TRP A 359 -8.96 22.44 5.78
CA TRP A 359 -7.73 21.99 5.15
C TRP A 359 -6.58 22.97 5.35
N LYS A 360 -5.36 22.43 5.30
CA LYS A 360 -4.11 23.21 5.24
C LYS A 360 -3.88 23.67 3.82
N GLU A 361 -3.51 24.92 3.61
CA GLU A 361 -3.05 25.35 2.28
C GLU A 361 -1.87 24.50 1.82
N ALA A 362 -1.81 24.22 0.53
CA ALA A 362 -0.64 23.59 -0.06
C ALA A 362 0.51 24.60 0.07
N GLY A 363 1.39 24.37 1.03
CA GLY A 363 2.65 25.11 1.11
C GLY A 363 3.35 25.02 -0.23
N GLN A 364 3.95 26.12 -0.69
CA GLN A 364 4.79 26.15 -1.88
C GLN A 364 5.75 24.96 -1.80
N LYS A 365 5.86 24.18 -2.89
CA LYS A 365 6.79 23.07 -3.00
C LYS A 365 8.13 23.52 -2.40
N HIS A 366 8.64 22.78 -1.44
CA HIS A 366 9.99 22.96 -0.94
C HIS A 366 11.00 22.72 -2.08
N GLY A 367 11.14 23.73 -2.94
CA GLY A 367 12.33 23.90 -3.75
C GLY A 367 13.44 24.29 -2.81
N GLN A 368 14.47 23.46 -2.76
CA GLN A 368 15.81 23.71 -2.21
C GLN A 368 15.88 24.76 -1.09
N MET A 369 15.76 24.34 0.17
CA MET A 369 16.19 25.19 1.26
C MET A 369 17.71 25.39 1.20
N PRO A 370 18.24 26.62 1.21
CA PRO A 370 19.66 26.87 1.38
C PRO A 370 20.10 26.37 2.76
N ARG A 371 21.20 25.61 2.79
CA ARG A 371 21.86 25.09 3.99
C ARG A 371 22.44 26.23 4.85
N ASN A 372 21.63 27.04 5.50
CA ASN A 372 22.09 27.89 6.62
C ASN A 372 20.88 28.67 7.17
N LYS A 373 20.17 28.08 8.12
CA LYS A 373 19.51 28.81 9.21
C LYS A 373 19.09 27.79 10.28
N ILE A 374 20.03 27.50 11.15
CA ILE A 374 19.74 27.01 12.50
C ILE A 374 19.28 28.22 13.32
N ARG A 375 18.15 28.05 13.99
CA ARG A 375 17.47 28.87 14.97
C ARG A 375 16.29 29.70 14.45
N GLN A 376 15.10 29.11 14.67
CA GLN A 376 14.09 29.68 15.58
C GLN A 376 12.91 28.70 15.59
N LYS A 377 12.59 28.12 16.77
CA LYS A 377 11.32 27.47 17.07
C LYS A 377 10.26 28.58 17.16
N GLU A 378 9.78 29.04 16.03
CA GLU A 378 8.47 29.64 15.96
C GLU A 378 7.52 28.52 15.56
N ALA A 379 6.57 28.21 16.44
CA ALA A 379 5.43 27.41 16.12
C ALA A 379 4.70 28.11 14.97
N LEU A 380 4.95 27.72 13.74
CA LEU A 380 4.13 28.12 12.60
C LEU A 380 2.71 27.66 12.92
N HIS A 381 1.85 28.57 13.33
CA HIS A 381 0.41 28.37 13.27
C HIS A 381 0.07 28.11 11.80
N GLN A 382 -0.06 26.85 11.43
CA GLN A 382 -0.58 26.49 10.13
C GLN A 382 -2.02 27.00 10.08
N GLU A 383 -2.26 28.04 9.29
CA GLU A 383 -3.61 28.53 9.06
C GLU A 383 -4.37 27.49 8.26
N TYR A 384 -5.47 27.03 8.86
CA TYR A 384 -6.43 26.17 8.16
C TYR A 384 -7.43 27.06 7.44
N GLN A 385 -7.65 26.76 6.17
CA GLN A 385 -8.81 27.24 5.44
C GLN A 385 -10.05 26.47 5.93
N GLU A 386 -11.16 27.15 6.05
CA GLU A 386 -12.37 26.59 6.63
C GLU A 386 -13.61 27.02 5.84
N ILE A 387 -14.46 26.07 5.48
CA ILE A 387 -15.81 26.31 5.00
C ILE A 387 -16.78 25.63 5.95
N LEU A 388 -17.74 26.39 6.45
CA LEU A 388 -18.79 25.91 7.31
C LEU A 388 -20.14 26.21 6.66
N TYR A 389 -20.96 25.19 6.47
CA TYR A 389 -22.35 25.31 6.07
C TYR A 389 -23.22 25.37 7.34
N PRO A 390 -23.74 26.55 7.71
CA PRO A 390 -24.48 26.67 8.98
C PRO A 390 -25.90 26.11 8.84
N LEU A 391 -26.40 25.59 9.96
CA LEU A 391 -27.82 25.37 10.21
C LEU A 391 -28.41 26.59 10.93
N ASP A 392 -29.65 26.88 10.60
CA ASP A 392 -30.39 27.92 11.32
C ASP A 392 -30.76 27.45 12.73
N GLU A 393 -30.64 28.32 13.71
CA GLU A 393 -31.05 28.04 15.12
C GLU A 393 -32.53 27.68 15.24
N ALA A 394 -33.36 28.17 14.32
CA ALA A 394 -34.78 27.79 14.27
C ALA A 394 -34.95 26.27 14.01
N VAL A 395 -34.03 25.64 13.25
CA VAL A 395 -34.04 24.19 13.05
C VAL A 395 -33.77 23.47 14.37
N LEU A 396 -32.79 23.92 15.14
CA LEU A 396 -32.49 23.34 16.45
C LEU A 396 -33.67 23.52 17.42
N SER A 397 -34.30 24.68 17.42
CA SER A 397 -35.46 24.98 18.28
C SER A 397 -36.64 24.07 17.92
N ALA A 398 -36.93 23.88 16.63
CA ALA A 398 -37.99 23.00 16.16
C ALA A 398 -37.72 21.53 16.54
N VAL A 399 -36.49 21.06 16.33
CA VAL A 399 -36.10 19.69 16.72
C VAL A 399 -36.15 19.50 18.23
N LYS A 400 -35.72 20.49 19.01
CA LYS A 400 -35.80 20.48 20.48
C LYS A 400 -37.25 20.39 21.02
N ALA A 401 -38.20 20.92 20.31
CA ALA A 401 -39.61 20.87 20.70
C ALA A 401 -40.16 19.42 20.66
N ARG A 402 -39.54 18.53 19.90
CA ARG A 402 -40.08 17.17 19.64
C ARG A 402 -39.14 16.01 20.03
N TYR A 403 -37.82 16.24 20.18
CA TYR A 403 -36.89 15.13 20.38
C TYR A 403 -37.18 14.28 21.62
N LYS A 404 -37.73 14.86 22.66
CA LYS A 404 -38.04 14.13 23.91
C LYS A 404 -39.10 13.03 23.68
N SER A 405 -40.10 13.27 22.82
CA SER A 405 -41.09 12.25 22.45
C SER A 405 -40.55 11.10 21.63
N LEU A 406 -39.36 11.24 21.08
CA LEU A 406 -38.66 10.22 20.31
C LEU A 406 -37.70 9.36 21.13
N HIS A 407 -37.68 9.57 22.48
CA HIS A 407 -36.81 8.80 23.40
C HIS A 407 -35.34 8.76 22.99
N CYS A 408 -34.82 9.86 22.49
CA CYS A 408 -33.42 9.98 22.02
C CYS A 408 -32.64 11.06 22.78
N ARG A 409 -31.32 11.03 22.65
CA ARG A 409 -30.42 12.09 23.08
C ARG A 409 -30.12 13.02 21.91
N LEU A 410 -30.09 14.33 22.17
CA LEU A 410 -29.82 15.36 21.19
C LEU A 410 -28.44 15.98 21.45
N TYR A 411 -27.63 16.02 20.37
CA TYR A 411 -26.33 16.67 20.32
C TYR A 411 -26.36 17.76 19.25
N ALA A 412 -25.96 18.97 19.60
CA ALA A 412 -25.89 20.12 18.69
C ALA A 412 -24.43 20.56 18.58
N TYR A 413 -23.90 20.52 17.37
CA TYR A 413 -22.49 20.81 17.09
C TYR A 413 -22.33 22.21 16.52
N ARG A 414 -21.45 22.99 17.16
CA ARG A 414 -21.16 24.37 16.77
C ARG A 414 -19.66 24.57 16.54
N ASN A 415 -19.34 25.44 15.60
CA ASN A 415 -18.01 26.00 15.43
C ASN A 415 -18.09 27.53 15.42
N LYS A 416 -17.26 28.19 16.23
CA LYS A 416 -17.28 29.65 16.39
C LYS A 416 -18.71 30.21 16.61
N GLY A 417 -19.51 29.50 17.41
CA GLY A 417 -20.90 29.84 17.71
C GLY A 417 -21.93 29.43 16.66
N LYS A 418 -21.55 29.11 15.44
CA LYS A 418 -22.45 28.70 14.35
C LYS A 418 -22.80 27.23 14.45
N LEU A 419 -24.09 26.91 14.50
CA LEU A 419 -24.61 25.54 14.44
C LEU A 419 -24.38 24.97 13.03
N TYR A 420 -23.93 23.72 12.92
CA TYR A 420 -23.71 23.09 11.61
C TYR A 420 -24.19 21.64 11.51
N LYS A 421 -24.46 21.00 12.67
CA LYS A 421 -24.97 19.63 12.73
C LYS A 421 -25.77 19.41 13.97
N ILE A 422 -26.86 18.62 13.87
CA ILE A 422 -27.61 18.08 15.00
C ILE A 422 -27.61 16.57 14.86
N THR A 423 -27.37 15.82 15.93
CA THR A 423 -27.47 14.37 15.96
C THR A 423 -28.45 13.94 17.05
N LEU A 424 -29.37 13.07 16.67
CA LEU A 424 -30.31 12.43 17.57
C LEU A 424 -29.91 10.97 17.71
N CYS A 425 -29.53 10.53 18.93
CA CYS A 425 -29.06 9.14 19.14
C CYS A 425 -30.00 8.40 20.07
N ARG A 426 -30.33 7.18 19.69
CA ARG A 426 -31.04 6.17 20.49
C ARG A 426 -30.08 5.20 21.15
N ARG A 427 -30.60 4.29 21.97
CA ARG A 427 -29.84 3.14 22.46
C ARG A 427 -29.51 2.20 21.31
N GLU A 428 -28.41 1.52 21.42
CA GLU A 428 -27.97 0.49 20.47
C GLU A 428 -29.10 -0.52 20.20
N GLY A 429 -29.29 -0.88 18.92
CA GLY A 429 -30.40 -1.75 18.49
C GLY A 429 -31.76 -1.06 18.27
N CYS A 430 -31.87 0.25 18.53
CA CYS A 430 -33.11 1.01 18.27
C CYS A 430 -32.93 1.86 17.00
N GLY A 431 -33.29 1.30 15.85
CA GLY A 431 -33.23 2.00 14.55
C GLY A 431 -34.23 3.17 14.43
N TRP A 432 -34.08 3.91 13.35
CA TRP A 432 -34.93 5.04 12.98
C TRP A 432 -35.86 4.68 11.83
N GLU A 433 -37.16 5.03 11.96
CA GLU A 433 -38.17 4.78 10.94
C GLU A 433 -38.42 6.03 10.06
N ARG A 434 -38.96 5.83 8.85
CA ARG A 434 -39.34 6.95 7.95
C ARG A 434 -40.40 7.84 8.53
N ALA A 435 -41.32 7.30 9.34
CA ALA A 435 -42.37 8.07 10.01
C ALA A 435 -41.79 9.10 10.99
N GLU A 436 -40.71 8.74 11.70
CA GLU A 436 -40.05 9.61 12.65
C GLU A 436 -39.22 10.71 11.97
N GLU A 437 -38.62 10.39 10.82
CA GLU A 437 -37.98 11.39 9.97
C GLU A 437 -39.00 12.43 9.49
N ARG A 438 -40.15 11.98 8.98
CA ARG A 438 -41.25 12.88 8.55
C ARG A 438 -41.77 13.74 9.71
N PHE A 439 -41.94 13.12 10.88
CA PHE A 439 -42.37 13.80 12.07
C PHE A 439 -41.41 14.95 12.47
N LEU A 440 -40.09 14.76 12.28
CA LEU A 440 -39.10 15.82 12.49
C LEU A 440 -39.08 16.83 11.34
N GLN A 441 -39.34 16.43 10.12
CA GLN A 441 -39.45 17.35 9.00
C GLN A 441 -40.69 18.25 9.10
N ASP A 442 -41.80 17.72 9.57
CA ASP A 442 -43.08 18.45 9.69
C ASP A 442 -43.05 19.59 10.75
N VAL A 443 -42.13 19.51 11.71
CA VAL A 443 -41.97 20.60 12.70
C VAL A 443 -41.05 21.74 12.24
N LEU A 444 -40.37 21.54 11.11
CA LEU A 444 -39.55 22.63 10.56
C LEU A 444 -40.43 23.73 9.98
N PRO A 445 -40.06 25.01 10.19
CA PRO A 445 -40.69 26.11 9.50
C PRO A 445 -40.69 25.86 7.95
N GLU A 446 -41.77 26.21 7.27
CA GLU A 446 -41.89 26.03 5.81
C GLU A 446 -40.68 26.65 5.07
N THR A 447 -40.23 27.83 5.54
CA THR A 447 -39.04 28.50 4.99
C THR A 447 -37.75 27.73 5.15
N ARG A 448 -37.71 26.64 5.94
CA ARG A 448 -36.52 25.84 6.25
C ARG A 448 -36.61 24.38 5.78
N LYS A 449 -37.76 23.89 5.31
CA LYS A 449 -37.95 22.51 4.90
C LYS A 449 -36.93 22.07 3.80
N GLY A 450 -36.66 22.91 2.85
CA GLY A 450 -35.66 22.64 1.79
C GLY A 450 -34.20 22.94 2.15
N SER A 451 -33.93 23.52 3.36
CA SER A 451 -32.56 23.93 3.74
C SER A 451 -31.79 22.88 4.53
N VAL A 452 -32.41 21.75 4.86
CA VAL A 452 -31.82 20.68 5.67
C VAL A 452 -32.01 19.31 5.06
N ARG A 453 -31.12 18.38 5.40
CA ARG A 453 -31.23 16.96 5.09
C ARG A 453 -31.25 16.15 6.39
N PHE A 454 -32.02 15.08 6.40
CA PHE A 454 -32.03 14.08 7.44
C PHE A 454 -31.34 12.82 6.91
N LEU A 455 -30.37 12.33 7.67
CA LEU A 455 -29.62 11.10 7.34
C LEU A 455 -29.83 10.11 8.47
N ARG A 456 -30.39 8.94 8.13
CA ARG A 456 -30.62 7.86 9.07
C ARG A 456 -29.42 6.92 9.05
N GLU A 457 -28.86 6.68 10.20
CA GLU A 457 -27.87 5.65 10.50
C GLU A 457 -28.51 4.65 11.47
N GLU A 458 -27.84 3.55 11.78
CA GLU A 458 -28.40 2.45 12.56
C GLU A 458 -29.11 2.92 13.83
N ASN A 459 -28.44 3.68 14.67
CA ASN A 459 -28.99 4.20 15.94
C ASN A 459 -28.99 5.75 16.04
N CYS A 460 -28.61 6.44 14.97
CA CYS A 460 -28.55 7.90 14.91
C CYS A 460 -29.32 8.47 13.72
N MET A 461 -29.92 9.64 13.92
CA MET A 461 -30.42 10.50 12.86
C MET A 461 -29.65 11.81 12.87
N GLN A 462 -29.07 12.17 11.75
CA GLN A 462 -28.30 13.39 11.60
C GLN A 462 -29.13 14.44 10.83
N VAL A 463 -29.14 15.68 11.31
CA VAL A 463 -29.69 16.82 10.59
C VAL A 463 -28.55 17.72 10.18
N ILE A 464 -28.39 17.91 8.90
CA ILE A 464 -27.32 18.68 8.27
C ILE A 464 -27.87 19.65 7.24
N PRO A 465 -27.12 20.69 6.83
CA PRO A 465 -27.51 21.58 5.75
C PRO A 465 -27.74 20.81 4.44
N ALA A 466 -28.74 21.22 3.66
CA ALA A 466 -29.12 20.52 2.43
C ALA A 466 -27.97 20.44 1.39
N GLY A 467 -27.14 21.49 1.30
CA GLY A 467 -25.98 21.54 0.40
C GLY A 467 -24.75 20.76 0.88
N ALA A 468 -24.78 20.25 2.14
CA ALA A 468 -23.66 19.52 2.70
C ALA A 468 -23.63 18.10 2.12
N SER A 469 -22.48 17.66 1.58
CA SER A 469 -22.21 16.26 1.23
C SER A 469 -20.71 16.00 1.17
N LYS A 470 -20.30 14.75 1.42
CA LYS A 470 -18.91 14.33 1.25
C LYS A 470 -18.45 14.57 -0.21
N GLU A 471 -19.31 14.34 -1.18
CA GLU A 471 -19.04 14.54 -2.59
C GLU A 471 -18.78 16.00 -2.94
N ASN A 472 -19.60 16.92 -2.46
CA ASN A 472 -19.41 18.36 -2.68
C ASN A 472 -18.11 18.85 -2.04
N GLY A 473 -17.75 18.32 -0.87
CA GLY A 473 -16.48 18.64 -0.22
C GLY A 473 -15.24 18.20 -1.01
N VAL A 474 -15.33 17.15 -1.79
CA VAL A 474 -14.21 16.70 -2.66
C VAL A 474 -14.01 17.62 -3.87
N LYS A 475 -15.07 18.32 -4.32
CA LYS A 475 -15.02 19.20 -5.49
C LYS A 475 -14.44 20.59 -5.19
N ILE A 476 -14.34 20.98 -3.94
CA ILE A 476 -13.76 22.24 -3.47
C ILE A 476 -12.25 22.10 -3.26
#